data_6bd611a4de91bfbb072146b56cf8c712
#
_entry.id   6bd611a4de91bfbb072146b56cf8c712
#
_cell.length_a   1.000
_cell.length_b   1.000
_cell.length_c   1.000
_cell.angle_alpha   90.00
_cell.angle_beta   90.00
_cell.angle_gamma   90.00
#
_symmetry.space_group_name_H-M   'P 1'
#
loop_
_entity.id
_entity.type
_entity.pdbx_description
1 polymer ?
#
loop_
_entity_poly.entity_id
_entity_poly.type
_entity_poly.pdbx_seq_one_letter_code
_entity_poly.pdbx_strand_id
1 'polypeptide(L)'
;MKIINLSQTTSTNDYIKSIEQTQEIIVVTTQYQTKGRGQSGAWVSDQGQNLLFSVKIMPRDIPANQGFILRQSNALALRDTITKYLTEVSIKWPNDIYVKGEKISGTLIENTLSGKNIYQCVIGTGININQIIFPQDLASPTTSIRLLTQRFVSVTQVLDDFIKYFQHYYTLVQDREWQTIQQQYHQHLYQRGVAHPYADQDGQFIGTIQGVETDGHIIILDNQGRQRRYAFKEVRML
;
A
#
# COMPACT_ATOMS: atom_id res chain seq x y z
N MET A 1 5.87 6.24 -19.73
CA MET A 1 5.26 6.70 -18.47
C MET A 1 5.09 8.21 -18.51
N LYS A 2 3.93 8.72 -18.11
CA LYS A 2 3.61 10.16 -18.06
C LYS A 2 3.42 10.58 -16.60
N ILE A 3 4.09 11.65 -16.16
CA ILE A 3 3.97 12.21 -14.82
C ILE A 3 3.28 13.56 -14.90
N ILE A 4 2.26 13.78 -14.08
CA ILE A 4 1.47 15.01 -13.99
C ILE A 4 1.58 15.53 -12.56
N ASN A 5 2.10 16.74 -12.41
CA ASN A 5 2.27 17.41 -11.13
C ASN A 5 1.19 18.48 -10.95
N LEU A 6 0.46 18.41 -9.85
CA LEU A 6 -0.58 19.37 -9.49
C LEU A 6 -0.18 20.11 -8.21
N SER A 7 -0.53 21.38 -8.11
CA SER A 7 -0.41 22.10 -6.83
C SER A 7 -1.44 21.60 -5.81
N GLN A 8 -2.69 21.41 -6.28
CA GLN A 8 -3.80 20.97 -5.44
C GLN A 8 -4.81 20.18 -6.27
N THR A 9 -5.47 19.20 -5.65
CA THR A 9 -6.64 18.50 -6.21
C THR A 9 -7.60 18.06 -5.09
N THR A 10 -8.79 17.61 -5.42
CA THR A 10 -9.68 16.95 -4.46
C THR A 10 -9.12 15.60 -4.03
N SER A 11 -8.74 14.76 -4.99
CA SER A 11 -8.14 13.45 -4.82
C SER A 11 -7.34 13.09 -6.07
N THR A 12 -6.12 12.61 -5.90
CA THR A 12 -5.30 12.13 -7.03
C THR A 12 -5.93 10.94 -7.72
N ASN A 13 -6.64 10.06 -6.99
CA ASN A 13 -7.40 8.94 -7.56
C ASN A 13 -8.54 9.42 -8.47
N ASP A 14 -9.30 10.42 -8.03
CA ASP A 14 -10.42 10.94 -8.83
C ASP A 14 -9.91 11.68 -10.07
N TYR A 15 -8.86 12.48 -9.91
CA TYR A 15 -8.23 13.18 -11.03
C TYR A 15 -7.67 12.20 -12.08
N ILE A 16 -6.92 11.18 -11.67
CA ILE A 16 -6.29 10.24 -12.62
C ILE A 16 -7.33 9.40 -13.38
N LYS A 17 -8.50 9.12 -12.76
CA LYS A 17 -9.62 8.45 -13.42
C LYS A 17 -10.23 9.28 -14.55
N SER A 18 -10.22 10.62 -14.43
CA SER A 18 -10.74 11.52 -15.47
C SER A 18 -9.82 11.65 -16.68
N ILE A 19 -8.57 11.21 -16.58
CA ILE A 19 -7.64 11.23 -17.70
C ILE A 19 -8.03 10.13 -18.70
N GLU A 20 -7.97 10.46 -19.98
CA GLU A 20 -8.25 9.53 -21.07
C GLU A 20 -7.44 8.24 -20.96
N GLN A 21 -8.02 7.13 -21.41
CA GLN A 21 -7.40 5.82 -21.32
C GLN A 21 -6.21 5.70 -22.27
N THR A 22 -5.13 5.12 -21.76
CA THR A 22 -3.90 4.87 -22.54
C THR A 22 -3.21 3.62 -21.98
N GLN A 23 -2.46 2.92 -22.82
CA GLN A 23 -1.60 1.81 -22.41
C GLN A 23 -0.37 2.30 -21.63
N GLU A 24 -0.12 3.59 -21.61
CA GLU A 24 0.99 4.18 -20.87
C GLU A 24 0.67 4.24 -19.38
N ILE A 25 1.67 3.98 -18.54
CA ILE A 25 1.57 4.20 -17.09
C ILE A 25 1.47 5.70 -16.85
N ILE A 26 0.41 6.12 -16.16
CA ILE A 26 0.21 7.52 -15.76
C ILE A 26 0.45 7.63 -14.25
N VAL A 27 1.19 8.64 -13.85
CA VAL A 27 1.38 9.03 -12.45
C VAL A 27 0.87 10.45 -12.26
N VAL A 28 0.00 10.65 -11.28
CA VAL A 28 -0.46 11.99 -10.86
C VAL A 28 0.01 12.21 -9.44
N THR A 29 0.72 13.29 -9.19
CA THR A 29 1.11 13.72 -7.84
C THR A 29 0.62 15.12 -7.54
N THR A 30 0.42 15.43 -6.25
CA THR A 30 -0.04 16.74 -5.80
C THR A 30 0.63 17.15 -4.48
N GLN A 31 0.74 18.44 -4.26
CA GLN A 31 1.21 18.98 -2.97
C GLN A 31 0.12 18.92 -1.88
N TYR A 32 -1.16 18.93 -2.28
CA TYR A 32 -2.28 18.93 -1.33
C TYR A 32 -3.54 18.28 -1.91
N GLN A 33 -4.24 17.51 -1.08
CA GLN A 33 -5.56 16.95 -1.37
C GLN A 33 -6.61 17.54 -0.41
N THR A 34 -7.68 18.12 -0.95
CA THR A 34 -8.78 18.68 -0.12
C THR A 34 -9.76 17.61 0.36
N LYS A 35 -9.81 16.45 -0.30
CA LYS A 35 -10.67 15.30 0.03
C LYS A 35 -9.88 14.00 -0.15
N GLY A 36 -8.68 13.93 0.45
CA GLY A 36 -7.86 12.72 0.43
C GLY A 36 -8.60 11.54 1.05
N ARG A 37 -8.57 10.38 0.39
CA ARG A 37 -9.23 9.15 0.84
C ARG A 37 -8.22 8.07 1.15
N GLY A 38 -8.39 7.41 2.27
CA GLY A 38 -7.73 6.16 2.63
C GLY A 38 -8.71 4.99 2.60
N GLN A 39 -8.23 3.80 2.92
CA GLN A 39 -9.05 2.58 2.95
C GLN A 39 -10.06 2.55 4.11
N SER A 40 -9.77 3.26 5.19
CA SER A 40 -10.58 3.29 6.41
C SER A 40 -10.88 4.73 6.90
N GLY A 41 -10.86 5.72 6.01
CA GLY A 41 -11.12 7.11 6.38
C GLY A 41 -10.40 8.12 5.48
N ALA A 42 -10.33 9.36 5.91
CA ALA A 42 -9.62 10.42 5.20
C ALA A 42 -8.09 10.22 5.31
N TRP A 43 -7.36 10.55 4.24
CA TRP A 43 -5.92 10.74 4.31
C TRP A 43 -5.62 12.22 4.57
N VAL A 44 -5.05 12.51 5.73
CA VAL A 44 -4.72 13.88 6.16
C VAL A 44 -3.24 14.15 5.94
N SER A 45 -2.91 15.28 5.35
CA SER A 45 -1.54 15.67 5.08
C SER A 45 -1.41 17.19 5.04
N ASP A 46 -0.35 17.72 5.65
CA ASP A 46 0.03 19.11 5.49
C ASP A 46 0.56 19.35 4.07
N GLN A 47 0.29 20.54 3.53
CA GLN A 47 0.67 20.89 2.17
C GLN A 47 2.19 20.77 1.96
N GLY A 48 2.59 20.02 0.93
CA GLY A 48 4.00 19.86 0.52
C GLY A 48 4.88 19.03 1.46
N GLN A 49 4.33 18.52 2.57
CA GLN A 49 5.13 17.75 3.55
C GLN A 49 5.25 16.26 3.19
N ASN A 50 4.29 15.72 2.48
CA ASN A 50 4.17 14.30 2.19
C ASN A 50 4.06 14.04 0.69
N LEU A 51 4.37 12.83 0.26
CA LEU A 51 4.13 12.41 -1.11
C LEU A 51 2.71 11.85 -1.25
N LEU A 52 1.90 12.53 -2.06
CA LEU A 52 0.53 12.18 -2.38
C LEU A 52 0.43 11.93 -3.88
N PHE A 53 0.16 10.70 -4.28
CA PHE A 53 0.14 10.36 -5.70
C PHE A 53 -0.80 9.21 -6.02
N SER A 54 -1.11 9.07 -7.29
CA SER A 54 -1.82 7.91 -7.85
C SER A 54 -1.11 7.41 -9.10
N VAL A 55 -1.12 6.11 -9.29
CA VAL A 55 -0.65 5.43 -10.51
C VAL A 55 -1.85 4.81 -11.19
N LYS A 56 -2.00 5.02 -12.50
CA LYS A 56 -2.97 4.30 -13.35
C LYS A 56 -2.24 3.39 -14.31
N ILE A 57 -2.64 2.12 -14.31
CA ILE A 57 -2.16 1.08 -15.21
C ILE A 57 -3.33 0.36 -15.87
N MET A 58 -3.05 -0.18 -17.05
CA MET A 58 -3.93 -1.09 -17.78
C MET A 58 -3.27 -2.47 -17.80
N PRO A 59 -3.48 -3.30 -16.74
CA PRO A 59 -2.81 -4.59 -16.65
C PRO A 59 -3.34 -5.54 -17.72
N ARG A 60 -2.46 -6.43 -18.23
CA ARG A 60 -2.86 -7.43 -19.24
C ARG A 60 -3.22 -8.74 -18.54
N ASP A 61 -4.41 -9.26 -18.90
CA ASP A 61 -4.86 -10.61 -18.54
C ASP A 61 -4.72 -10.98 -17.05
N ILE A 62 -5.03 -10.05 -16.13
CA ILE A 62 -5.09 -10.35 -14.71
C ILE A 62 -6.55 -10.67 -14.34
N PRO A 63 -6.86 -11.92 -13.96
CA PRO A 63 -8.17 -12.29 -13.46
C PRO A 63 -8.53 -11.51 -12.19
N ALA A 64 -9.79 -11.12 -12.02
CA ALA A 64 -10.24 -10.34 -10.89
C ALA A 64 -9.94 -11.01 -9.54
N ASN A 65 -10.07 -12.34 -9.47
CA ASN A 65 -9.75 -13.14 -8.27
C ASN A 65 -8.25 -13.29 -7.99
N GLN A 66 -7.38 -12.85 -8.89
CA GLN A 66 -5.92 -12.80 -8.72
C GLN A 66 -5.39 -11.37 -8.64
N GLY A 67 -6.28 -10.37 -8.58
CA GLY A 67 -5.92 -8.95 -8.52
C GLY A 67 -5.12 -8.55 -7.28
N PHE A 68 -5.00 -9.42 -6.27
CA PHE A 68 -4.18 -9.17 -5.10
C PHE A 68 -2.69 -9.03 -5.43
N ILE A 69 -2.24 -9.62 -6.55
CA ILE A 69 -0.86 -9.47 -7.04
C ILE A 69 -0.47 -8.00 -7.27
N LEU A 70 -1.41 -7.16 -7.72
CA LEU A 70 -1.18 -5.73 -7.90
C LEU A 70 -0.99 -4.99 -6.57
N ARG A 71 -1.64 -5.46 -5.49
CA ARG A 71 -1.41 -4.95 -4.13
C ARG A 71 -0.04 -5.33 -3.61
N GLN A 72 0.34 -6.60 -3.79
CA GLN A 72 1.63 -7.12 -3.35
C GLN A 72 2.78 -6.40 -4.06
N SER A 73 2.72 -6.25 -5.38
CA SER A 73 3.74 -5.56 -6.17
C SER A 73 3.91 -4.09 -5.75
N ASN A 74 2.81 -3.37 -5.54
CA ASN A 74 2.86 -1.99 -5.08
C ASN A 74 3.41 -1.88 -3.63
N ALA A 75 3.00 -2.77 -2.73
CA ALA A 75 3.48 -2.77 -1.35
C ALA A 75 4.99 -3.05 -1.27
N LEU A 76 5.51 -3.94 -2.12
CA LEU A 76 6.94 -4.19 -2.25
C LEU A 76 7.68 -2.97 -2.79
N ALA A 77 7.16 -2.32 -3.84
CA ALA A 77 7.74 -1.10 -4.38
C ALA A 77 7.83 0.02 -3.33
N LEU A 78 6.77 0.19 -2.52
CA LEU A 78 6.75 1.16 -1.42
C LEU A 78 7.74 0.79 -0.31
N ARG A 79 7.76 -0.47 0.08
CA ARG A 79 8.68 -0.98 1.10
C ARG A 79 10.13 -0.72 0.68
N ASP A 80 10.50 -1.06 -0.54
CA ASP A 80 11.88 -0.89 -1.03
C ASP A 80 12.25 0.57 -1.21
N THR A 81 11.30 1.42 -1.60
CA THR A 81 11.48 2.87 -1.62
C THR A 81 11.82 3.39 -0.22
N ILE A 82 11.04 3.01 0.79
CA ILE A 82 11.21 3.52 2.16
C ILE A 82 12.49 2.95 2.79
N THR A 83 12.90 1.73 2.43
CA THR A 83 14.14 1.09 2.91
C THR A 83 15.41 1.87 2.53
N LYS A 84 15.36 2.72 1.50
CA LYS A 84 16.47 3.63 1.19
C LYS A 84 16.72 4.69 2.27
N TYR A 85 15.71 4.98 3.07
CA TYR A 85 15.73 6.04 4.08
C TYR A 85 15.69 5.50 5.50
N LEU A 86 15.11 4.33 5.71
CA LEU A 86 14.83 3.74 7.03
C LEU A 86 15.11 2.26 7.04
N THR A 87 15.43 1.73 8.23
CA THR A 87 15.52 0.30 8.52
C THR A 87 14.21 -0.23 9.11
N GLU A 88 14.08 -1.56 9.26
CA GLU A 88 12.93 -2.24 9.87
C GLU A 88 11.59 -1.92 9.19
N VAL A 89 11.63 -1.80 7.85
CA VAL A 89 10.44 -1.54 7.02
C VAL A 89 9.72 -2.84 6.74
N SER A 90 8.43 -2.91 7.08
CA SER A 90 7.58 -4.08 6.92
C SER A 90 6.25 -3.75 6.26
N ILE A 91 5.59 -4.76 5.69
CA ILE A 91 4.28 -4.62 5.05
C ILE A 91 3.22 -5.14 6.01
N LYS A 92 2.36 -4.25 6.53
CA LYS A 92 1.16 -4.68 7.25
C LYS A 92 0.07 -5.03 6.23
N TRP A 93 -0.37 -6.28 6.28
CA TRP A 93 -1.46 -6.74 5.41
C TRP A 93 -2.69 -5.82 5.46
N PRO A 94 -3.32 -5.50 4.32
CA PRO A 94 -2.98 -6.00 2.99
C PRO A 94 -1.89 -5.21 2.24
N ASN A 95 -1.62 -3.92 2.55
CA ASN A 95 -0.79 -3.05 1.72
C ASN A 95 -0.33 -1.74 2.39
N ASP A 96 -0.40 -1.66 3.71
CA ASP A 96 0.15 -0.54 4.48
C ASP A 96 1.64 -0.78 4.78
N ILE A 97 2.45 0.28 4.83
CA ILE A 97 3.86 0.18 5.19
C ILE A 97 4.05 0.68 6.60
N TYR A 98 4.76 -0.13 7.39
CA TYR A 98 5.07 0.10 8.80
C TYR A 98 6.58 0.16 9.01
N VAL A 99 6.99 1.03 9.92
CA VAL A 99 8.37 1.12 10.41
C VAL A 99 8.31 1.16 11.93
N LYS A 100 8.99 0.23 12.60
CA LYS A 100 9.01 0.11 14.07
C LYS A 100 7.61 0.07 14.71
N GLY A 101 6.64 -0.54 14.04
CA GLY A 101 5.25 -0.66 14.52
C GLY A 101 4.35 0.53 14.22
N GLU A 102 4.83 1.58 13.55
CA GLU A 102 4.07 2.76 13.19
C GLU A 102 3.84 2.85 11.68
N LYS A 103 2.67 3.33 11.29
CA LYS A 103 2.30 3.47 9.88
C LYS A 103 3.01 4.66 9.24
N ILE A 104 3.69 4.43 8.11
CA ILE A 104 4.35 5.46 7.33
C ILE A 104 3.71 5.68 5.95
N SER A 105 3.05 4.66 5.40
CA SER A 105 2.38 4.76 4.11
C SER A 105 1.08 3.94 4.08
N GLY A 106 0.10 4.44 3.33
CA GLY A 106 -1.17 3.77 3.07
C GLY A 106 -1.54 3.83 1.60
N THR A 107 -2.26 2.80 1.13
CA THR A 107 -2.62 2.65 -0.28
C THR A 107 -4.11 2.34 -0.43
N LEU A 108 -4.76 3.01 -1.38
CA LEU A 108 -6.13 2.74 -1.83
C LEU A 108 -6.10 2.29 -3.29
N ILE A 109 -6.48 1.03 -3.55
CA ILE A 109 -6.52 0.46 -4.90
C ILE A 109 -7.97 0.32 -5.35
N GLU A 110 -8.25 0.81 -6.54
CA GLU A 110 -9.56 0.78 -7.19
C GLU A 110 -9.41 0.15 -8.58
N ASN A 111 -10.06 -1.02 -8.77
CA ASN A 111 -10.02 -1.76 -10.02
C ASN A 111 -11.31 -1.57 -10.82
N THR A 112 -11.19 -1.42 -12.12
CA THR A 112 -12.29 -1.51 -13.09
C THR A 112 -12.18 -2.85 -13.81
N LEU A 113 -13.28 -3.59 -13.89
CA LEU A 113 -13.32 -4.90 -14.53
C LEU A 113 -13.88 -4.80 -15.94
N SER A 114 -13.39 -5.66 -16.84
CA SER A 114 -14.00 -5.99 -18.13
C SER A 114 -14.10 -7.51 -18.21
N GLY A 115 -15.34 -8.00 -18.20
CA GLY A 115 -15.58 -9.43 -18.04
C GLY A 115 -14.98 -9.98 -16.74
N LYS A 116 -14.11 -10.98 -16.84
CA LYS A 116 -13.46 -11.63 -15.68
C LYS A 116 -12.09 -11.02 -15.33
N ASN A 117 -11.60 -10.04 -16.10
CA ASN A 117 -10.27 -9.49 -15.94
C ASN A 117 -10.29 -8.05 -15.41
N ILE A 118 -9.22 -7.65 -14.75
CA ILE A 118 -8.96 -6.27 -14.38
C ILE A 118 -8.53 -5.51 -15.63
N TYR A 119 -9.37 -4.58 -16.05
CA TYR A 119 -9.14 -3.73 -17.23
C TYR A 119 -8.29 -2.51 -16.88
N GLN A 120 -8.56 -1.88 -15.72
CA GLN A 120 -7.84 -0.72 -15.22
C GLN A 120 -7.61 -0.87 -13.73
N CYS A 121 -6.43 -0.47 -13.26
CA CYS A 121 -6.12 -0.38 -11.84
C CYS A 121 -5.61 1.03 -11.53
N VAL A 122 -6.23 1.69 -10.55
CA VAL A 122 -5.82 2.98 -9.99
C VAL A 122 -5.32 2.73 -8.58
N ILE A 123 -4.07 3.09 -8.32
CA ILE A 123 -3.35 2.88 -7.07
C ILE A 123 -3.04 4.23 -6.46
N GLY A 124 -3.85 4.69 -5.49
CA GLY A 124 -3.61 5.92 -4.74
C GLY A 124 -2.76 5.63 -3.51
N THR A 125 -1.71 6.40 -3.31
CA THR A 125 -0.75 6.21 -2.23
C THR A 125 -0.41 7.53 -1.55
N GLY A 126 -0.32 7.47 -0.21
CA GLY A 126 0.28 8.51 0.61
C GLY A 126 1.50 7.97 1.34
N ILE A 127 2.61 8.71 1.31
CA ILE A 127 3.82 8.43 2.10
C ILE A 127 4.11 9.62 2.98
N ASN A 128 4.21 9.40 4.29
CA ASN A 128 4.58 10.42 5.26
C ASN A 128 6.10 10.67 5.20
N ILE A 129 6.50 11.85 4.73
CA ILE A 129 7.90 12.17 4.52
C ILE A 129 8.40 13.18 5.55
N ASN A 130 7.89 14.41 5.51
CA ASN A 130 8.39 15.53 6.32
C ASN A 130 7.41 16.01 7.38
N GLN A 131 6.18 15.52 7.41
CA GLN A 131 5.21 15.88 8.43
C GLN A 131 5.66 15.38 9.81
N ILE A 132 5.57 16.24 10.81
CA ILE A 132 5.99 15.95 12.20
C ILE A 132 4.85 15.98 13.20
N ILE A 133 3.69 16.50 12.81
CA ILE A 133 2.49 16.56 13.66
C ILE A 133 1.38 15.78 12.96
N PHE A 134 0.83 14.79 13.65
CA PHE A 134 -0.29 13.99 13.20
C PHE A 134 -1.49 14.13 14.13
N PRO A 135 -2.74 14.05 13.64
CA PRO A 135 -3.94 13.98 14.47
C PRO A 135 -3.85 12.85 15.49
N GLN A 136 -4.33 13.07 16.71
CA GLN A 136 -4.28 12.08 17.79
C GLN A 136 -5.31 10.96 17.64
N ASP A 137 -6.35 11.19 16.85
CA ASP A 137 -7.47 10.28 16.60
C ASP A 137 -7.26 9.34 15.38
N LEU A 138 -6.02 9.23 14.90
CA LEU A 138 -5.70 8.32 13.82
C LEU A 138 -5.90 6.86 14.25
N ALA A 139 -6.41 6.03 13.33
CA ALA A 139 -6.73 4.62 13.57
C ALA A 139 -5.52 3.73 13.92
N SER A 140 -4.30 4.23 13.73
CA SER A 140 -3.06 3.55 14.11
C SER A 140 -1.94 4.55 14.40
N PRO A 141 -0.97 4.18 15.25
CA PRO A 141 0.25 4.97 15.43
C PRO A 141 0.88 5.30 14.07
N THR A 142 1.26 6.54 13.88
CA THR A 142 1.70 7.07 12.58
C THR A 142 3.01 7.83 12.73
N THR A 143 3.91 7.62 11.77
CA THR A 143 5.23 8.25 11.73
C THR A 143 5.55 8.82 10.35
N SER A 144 6.71 9.45 10.21
CA SER A 144 7.27 9.93 8.95
C SER A 144 8.78 9.68 8.86
N ILE A 145 9.34 9.81 7.66
CA ILE A 145 10.79 9.70 7.49
C ILE A 145 11.51 10.74 8.38
N ARG A 146 11.01 11.97 8.41
CA ARG A 146 11.60 13.06 9.19
C ARG A 146 11.54 12.83 10.69
N LEU A 147 10.44 12.29 11.22
CA LEU A 147 10.34 11.96 12.65
C LEU A 147 11.38 10.92 13.07
N LEU A 148 11.63 9.91 12.22
CA LEU A 148 12.55 8.83 12.54
C LEU A 148 14.02 9.18 12.27
N THR A 149 14.32 10.09 11.33
CA THR A 149 15.68 10.43 10.93
C THR A 149 16.15 11.80 11.38
N GLN A 150 15.21 12.69 11.78
CA GLN A 150 15.42 14.11 12.05
C GLN A 150 15.96 14.89 10.84
N ARG A 151 15.81 14.35 9.63
CA ARG A 151 16.29 14.95 8.37
C ARG A 151 15.12 15.28 7.45
N PHE A 152 15.24 16.40 6.76
CA PHE A 152 14.34 16.75 5.67
C PHE A 152 14.70 15.93 4.42
N VAL A 153 13.69 15.35 3.76
CA VAL A 153 13.86 14.53 2.56
C VAL A 153 13.06 15.13 1.40
N SER A 154 13.67 15.16 0.21
CA SER A 154 12.99 15.63 -1.00
C SER A 154 11.84 14.71 -1.38
N VAL A 155 10.62 15.26 -1.41
CA VAL A 155 9.40 14.52 -1.83
C VAL A 155 9.54 14.03 -3.27
N THR A 156 10.14 14.84 -4.16
CA THR A 156 10.37 14.46 -5.55
C THR A 156 11.33 13.29 -5.65
N GLN A 157 12.41 13.27 -4.86
CA GLN A 157 13.37 12.17 -4.87
C GLN A 157 12.72 10.85 -4.41
N VAL A 158 11.81 10.90 -3.43
CA VAL A 158 11.07 9.71 -2.98
C VAL A 158 10.13 9.20 -4.08
N LEU A 159 9.50 10.11 -4.85
CA LEU A 159 8.69 9.71 -6.01
C LEU A 159 9.54 9.04 -7.09
N ASP A 160 10.72 9.61 -7.42
CA ASP A 160 11.63 9.04 -8.42
C ASP A 160 12.13 7.65 -8.01
N ASP A 161 12.43 7.46 -6.72
CA ASP A 161 12.82 6.16 -6.18
C ASP A 161 11.64 5.16 -6.25
N PHE A 162 10.42 5.59 -5.88
CA PHE A 162 9.23 4.75 -5.99
C PHE A 162 8.97 4.31 -7.44
N ILE A 163 9.08 5.22 -8.39
CA ILE A 163 8.86 4.91 -9.82
C ILE A 163 9.80 3.79 -10.29
N LYS A 164 11.07 3.81 -9.91
CA LYS A 164 12.04 2.77 -10.26
C LYS A 164 11.63 1.40 -9.73
N TYR A 165 11.27 1.31 -8.44
CA TYR A 165 10.83 0.05 -7.83
C TYR A 165 9.47 -0.39 -8.36
N PHE A 166 8.54 0.55 -8.57
CA PHE A 166 7.24 0.24 -9.16
C PHE A 166 7.37 -0.36 -10.57
N GLN A 167 8.21 0.22 -11.42
CA GLN A 167 8.48 -0.34 -12.75
C GLN A 167 9.05 -1.75 -12.67
N HIS A 168 10.01 -1.99 -11.77
CA HIS A 168 10.57 -3.32 -11.55
C HIS A 168 9.49 -4.35 -11.18
N TYR A 169 8.73 -4.08 -10.13
CA TYR A 169 7.69 -5.02 -9.68
C TYR A 169 6.54 -5.17 -10.66
N TYR A 170 6.18 -4.10 -11.37
CA TYR A 170 5.14 -4.18 -12.40
C TYR A 170 5.61 -4.99 -13.62
N THR A 171 6.89 -4.94 -13.97
CA THR A 171 7.48 -5.84 -14.98
C THR A 171 7.34 -7.30 -14.54
N LEU A 172 7.68 -7.64 -13.31
CA LEU A 172 7.47 -9.01 -12.77
C LEU A 172 5.99 -9.44 -12.83
N VAL A 173 5.05 -8.52 -12.59
CA VAL A 173 3.61 -8.83 -12.76
C VAL A 173 3.29 -9.15 -14.22
N GLN A 174 3.79 -8.37 -15.18
CA GLN A 174 3.55 -8.58 -16.62
C GLN A 174 4.18 -9.86 -17.13
N ASP A 175 5.37 -10.22 -16.63
CA ASP A 175 6.14 -11.42 -16.99
C ASP A 175 5.64 -12.67 -16.26
N ARG A 176 4.56 -12.57 -15.46
CA ARG A 176 3.97 -13.67 -14.67
C ARG A 176 4.88 -14.24 -13.58
N GLU A 177 5.89 -13.52 -13.16
CA GLU A 177 6.78 -13.87 -12.04
C GLU A 177 6.08 -13.69 -10.67
N TRP A 178 4.81 -14.12 -10.59
CA TRP A 178 3.97 -13.89 -9.42
C TRP A 178 4.44 -14.62 -8.17
N GLN A 179 5.04 -15.81 -8.35
CA GLN A 179 5.59 -16.56 -7.23
C GLN A 179 6.72 -15.79 -6.53
N THR A 180 7.58 -15.14 -7.31
CA THR A 180 8.65 -14.27 -6.80
C THR A 180 8.10 -13.12 -5.98
N ILE A 181 7.06 -12.43 -6.49
CA ILE A 181 6.37 -11.33 -5.77
C ILE A 181 5.75 -11.85 -4.46
N GLN A 182 5.04 -12.99 -4.49
CA GLN A 182 4.40 -13.57 -3.31
C GLN A 182 5.43 -13.96 -2.23
N GLN A 183 6.54 -14.59 -2.63
CA GLN A 183 7.60 -14.96 -1.70
C GLN A 183 8.21 -13.72 -1.02
N GLN A 184 8.55 -12.69 -1.79
CA GLN A 184 9.09 -11.45 -1.25
C GLN A 184 8.07 -10.74 -0.34
N TYR A 185 6.80 -10.67 -0.75
CA TYR A 185 5.74 -10.08 0.07
C TYR A 185 5.62 -10.80 1.42
N HIS A 186 5.61 -12.13 1.43
CA HIS A 186 5.56 -12.92 2.67
C HIS A 186 6.78 -12.71 3.55
N GLN A 187 7.99 -12.58 2.97
CA GLN A 187 9.22 -12.33 3.74
C GLN A 187 9.18 -11.02 4.52
N HIS A 188 8.43 -10.03 4.01
CA HIS A 188 8.37 -8.68 4.58
C HIS A 188 7.07 -8.38 5.33
N LEU A 189 6.21 -9.39 5.56
CA LEU A 189 4.98 -9.21 6.33
C LEU A 189 5.28 -8.83 7.77
N TYR A 190 4.64 -7.75 8.22
CA TYR A 190 4.67 -7.30 9.60
C TYR A 190 4.14 -8.39 10.53
N GLN A 191 4.88 -8.70 11.59
CA GLN A 191 4.55 -9.69 12.62
C GLN A 191 4.35 -11.13 12.11
N ARG A 192 4.84 -11.47 10.94
CA ARG A 192 4.78 -12.86 10.46
C ARG A 192 5.63 -13.78 11.34
N GLY A 193 5.08 -14.95 11.68
CA GLY A 193 5.76 -15.97 12.47
C GLY A 193 5.85 -15.66 13.97
N VAL A 194 5.25 -14.55 14.43
CA VAL A 194 5.20 -14.16 15.84
C VAL A 194 3.76 -14.21 16.33
N ALA A 195 3.54 -14.70 17.55
CA ALA A 195 2.21 -14.74 18.16
C ALA A 195 1.79 -13.34 18.61
N HIS A 196 0.60 -12.91 18.16
CA HIS A 196 0.01 -11.62 18.48
C HIS A 196 -1.48 -11.74 18.82
N PRO A 197 -2.05 -10.78 19.58
CA PRO A 197 -3.47 -10.70 19.78
C PRO A 197 -4.20 -10.17 18.55
N TYR A 198 -5.31 -10.83 18.23
CA TYR A 198 -6.24 -10.48 17.16
C TYR A 198 -7.65 -10.42 17.68
N ALA A 199 -8.53 -9.71 16.95
CA ALA A 199 -9.97 -9.73 17.19
C ALA A 199 -10.70 -9.93 15.86
N ASP A 200 -11.71 -10.82 15.87
CA ASP A 200 -12.68 -11.05 14.81
C ASP A 200 -14.12 -10.93 15.36
N GLN A 201 -15.11 -11.37 14.58
CA GLN A 201 -16.53 -11.35 15.00
C GLN A 201 -16.83 -12.24 16.23
N ASP A 202 -16.01 -13.27 16.47
CA ASP A 202 -16.19 -14.23 17.56
C ASP A 202 -15.45 -13.81 18.84
N GLY A 203 -14.64 -12.75 18.78
CA GLY A 203 -13.90 -12.21 19.92
C GLY A 203 -12.40 -12.14 19.72
N GLN A 204 -11.65 -12.11 20.84
CA GLN A 204 -10.20 -12.00 20.82
C GLN A 204 -9.52 -13.38 20.87
N PHE A 205 -8.41 -13.51 20.16
CA PHE A 205 -7.59 -14.72 20.19
C PHE A 205 -6.11 -14.35 19.98
N ILE A 206 -5.23 -15.26 20.38
CA ILE A 206 -3.81 -15.19 20.04
C ILE A 206 -3.55 -16.03 18.80
N GLY A 207 -2.84 -15.50 17.83
CA GLY A 207 -2.53 -16.21 16.59
C GLY A 207 -1.21 -15.78 15.97
N THR A 208 -0.78 -16.54 14.96
CA THR A 208 0.47 -16.33 14.21
C THR A 208 0.15 -16.30 12.73
N ILE A 209 0.55 -15.24 12.03
CA ILE A 209 0.39 -15.14 10.56
C ILE A 209 1.24 -16.23 9.90
N GLN A 210 0.60 -17.10 9.13
CA GLN A 210 1.24 -18.12 8.31
C GLN A 210 1.58 -17.57 6.91
N GLY A 211 0.66 -16.79 6.32
CA GLY A 211 0.83 -16.21 5.01
C GLY A 211 -0.43 -15.53 4.51
N VAL A 212 -0.43 -15.22 3.23
CA VAL A 212 -1.56 -14.62 2.51
C VAL A 212 -1.77 -15.40 1.22
N GLU A 213 -2.99 -15.79 0.94
CA GLU A 213 -3.36 -16.52 -0.27
C GLU A 213 -3.35 -15.63 -1.52
N THR A 214 -3.42 -16.25 -2.69
CA THR A 214 -3.38 -15.54 -4.00
C THR A 214 -4.55 -14.59 -4.21
N ASP A 215 -5.69 -14.85 -3.55
CA ASP A 215 -6.88 -14.00 -3.57
C ASP A 215 -6.85 -12.88 -2.50
N GLY A 216 -5.81 -12.88 -1.66
CA GLY A 216 -5.58 -11.85 -0.65
C GLY A 216 -6.06 -12.19 0.75
N HIS A 217 -6.64 -13.36 1.00
CA HIS A 217 -7.01 -13.75 2.36
C HIS A 217 -5.76 -14.03 3.21
N ILE A 218 -5.75 -13.48 4.43
CA ILE A 218 -4.71 -13.77 5.40
C ILE A 218 -5.02 -15.07 6.15
N ILE A 219 -3.98 -15.87 6.37
CA ILE A 219 -4.07 -17.12 7.12
C ILE A 219 -3.37 -16.95 8.45
N ILE A 220 -4.12 -17.15 9.53
CA ILE A 220 -3.66 -17.05 10.92
C ILE A 220 -3.88 -18.40 11.61
N LEU A 221 -2.82 -18.96 12.19
CA LEU A 221 -2.90 -20.14 13.05
C LEU A 221 -3.13 -19.67 14.48
N ASP A 222 -4.28 -20.03 15.09
CA ASP A 222 -4.55 -19.68 16.47
C ASP A 222 -3.81 -20.58 17.49
N ASN A 223 -3.80 -20.18 18.75
CA ASN A 223 -3.14 -20.92 19.83
C ASN A 223 -3.79 -22.27 20.19
N GLN A 224 -4.93 -22.59 19.55
CA GLN A 224 -5.60 -23.91 19.65
C GLN A 224 -5.26 -24.81 18.46
N GLY A 225 -4.36 -24.36 17.54
CA GLY A 225 -3.98 -25.11 16.35
C GLY A 225 -5.00 -25.01 15.20
N ARG A 226 -5.99 -24.12 15.27
CA ARG A 226 -6.98 -23.92 14.20
C ARG A 226 -6.43 -22.91 13.20
N GLN A 227 -6.51 -23.24 11.92
CA GLN A 227 -6.22 -22.32 10.84
C GLN A 227 -7.44 -21.46 10.56
N ARG A 228 -7.30 -20.13 10.72
CA ARG A 228 -8.33 -19.13 10.47
C ARG A 228 -7.99 -18.38 9.18
N ARG A 229 -8.99 -18.17 8.33
CA ARG A 229 -8.88 -17.51 7.02
C ARG A 229 -9.77 -16.27 7.02
N TYR A 230 -9.19 -15.10 6.70
CA TYR A 230 -9.91 -13.84 6.77
C TYR A 230 -9.72 -13.01 5.50
N ALA A 231 -10.84 -12.46 5.03
CA ALA A 231 -10.83 -11.35 4.09
C ALA A 231 -10.48 -10.03 4.80
N PHE A 232 -10.20 -9.01 4.03
CA PHE A 232 -9.88 -7.68 4.57
C PHE A 232 -11.04 -7.13 5.41
N LYS A 233 -10.73 -6.60 6.60
CA LYS A 233 -11.63 -6.09 7.65
C LYS A 233 -12.34 -7.15 8.50
N GLU A 234 -12.21 -8.44 8.22
CA GLU A 234 -12.81 -9.49 9.06
C GLU A 234 -11.98 -9.77 10.30
N VAL A 235 -10.71 -9.42 10.31
CA VAL A 235 -9.82 -9.53 11.47
C VAL A 235 -9.05 -8.24 11.70
N ARG A 236 -8.82 -7.91 12.97
CA ARG A 236 -8.03 -6.75 13.41
C ARG A 236 -6.87 -7.23 14.29
N MET A 237 -5.66 -6.73 14.01
CA MET A 237 -4.53 -6.78 14.94
C MET A 237 -4.78 -5.81 16.11
N LEU A 238 -4.52 -6.24 17.34
CA LEU A 238 -4.71 -5.46 18.56
C LEU A 238 -3.40 -4.85 19.05
#